data_f96f37e20d4760658ef99a3775c645ee
#
_entry.id   f96f37e20d4760658ef99a3775c645ee
#
_cell.length_a   1.000
_cell.length_b   1.000
_cell.length_c   1.000
_cell.angle_alpha   90.00
_cell.angle_beta   90.00
_cell.angle_gamma   90.00
#
_symmetry.space_group_name_H-M   'P 1'
#
loop_
_entity.id
_entity.type
_entity.pdbx_description
1 polymer ?
#
loop_
_entity_poly.entity_id
_entity_poly.type
_entity_poly.pdbx_seq_one_letter_code
_entity_poly.pdbx_strand_id
1 'polypeptide(L)'
;MKLLQEGTLVIRKTLVPLAVLALAACATTDAPEREMGAARAMVSQARPVAAQDAPQELADAQQKLARAEAAMQRWHYEHARILAEQAEADAKLAWTVAENVRVSRSAAEVQDGTRALREEMERKGR
;
A
#
# COMPACT_ATOMS: atom_id res chain seq x y z
N MET A 1 29.86 -50.77 27.82
CA MET A 1 29.02 -49.79 28.53
C MET A 1 29.59 -48.37 28.52
N LYS A 2 30.92 -48.16 28.61
CA LYS A 2 31.52 -46.80 28.59
C LYS A 2 31.35 -46.08 27.21
N LEU A 3 31.38 -46.76 26.08
CA LEU A 3 31.29 -46.17 24.75
C LEU A 3 29.90 -45.62 24.40
N LEU A 4 28.83 -46.16 24.99
CA LEU A 4 27.47 -45.67 24.80
C LEU A 4 27.18 -44.41 25.61
N GLN A 5 27.88 -44.19 26.71
CA GLN A 5 27.71 -43.03 27.58
C GLN A 5 28.44 -41.80 27.03
N GLU A 6 29.55 -41.99 26.34
CA GLU A 6 30.30 -40.90 25.68
C GLU A 6 29.55 -40.34 24.45
N GLY A 7 28.88 -41.20 23.65
CA GLY A 7 28.11 -40.80 22.50
C GLY A 7 26.91 -39.92 22.84
N THR A 8 26.19 -40.22 23.92
CA THR A 8 25.03 -39.42 24.37
C THR A 8 25.43 -38.06 24.94
N LEU A 9 26.61 -37.94 25.55
CA LEU A 9 27.10 -36.70 26.11
C LEU A 9 27.54 -35.71 25.01
N VAL A 10 28.15 -36.20 23.94
CA VAL A 10 28.60 -35.40 22.79
C VAL A 10 27.40 -34.88 22.01
N ILE A 11 26.38 -35.73 21.78
CA ILE A 11 25.14 -35.34 21.07
C ILE A 11 24.39 -34.24 21.85
N ARG A 12 24.31 -34.33 23.18
CA ARG A 12 23.66 -33.30 24.00
C ARG A 12 24.43 -31.96 24.00
N LYS A 13 25.76 -31.99 23.92
CA LYS A 13 26.59 -30.76 23.89
C LYS A 13 26.56 -30.04 22.54
N THR A 14 26.33 -30.74 21.45
CA THR A 14 26.25 -30.15 20.11
C THR A 14 24.84 -29.72 19.72
N LEU A 15 23.79 -30.39 20.23
CA LEU A 15 22.37 -30.04 19.92
C LEU A 15 21.91 -28.76 20.62
N VAL A 16 22.39 -28.46 21.82
CA VAL A 16 21.99 -27.26 22.57
C VAL A 16 22.43 -25.97 21.90
N PRO A 17 23.68 -25.78 21.41
CA PRO A 17 24.05 -24.55 20.71
C PRO A 17 23.36 -24.38 19.36
N LEU A 18 23.00 -25.45 18.64
CA LEU A 18 22.29 -25.38 17.39
C LEU A 18 20.83 -24.93 17.58
N ALA A 19 20.18 -25.36 18.65
CA ALA A 19 18.82 -24.93 19.00
C ALA A 19 18.76 -23.44 19.41
N VAL A 20 19.80 -22.93 20.09
CA VAL A 20 19.88 -21.51 20.48
C VAL A 20 20.10 -20.60 19.27
N LEU A 21 20.88 -21.03 18.27
CA LEU A 21 21.06 -20.27 17.03
C LEU A 21 19.77 -20.16 16.20
N ALA A 22 18.93 -21.19 16.23
CA ALA A 22 17.65 -21.18 15.49
C ALA A 22 16.61 -20.20 16.09
N LEU A 23 16.66 -19.92 17.39
CA LEU A 23 15.78 -18.94 18.03
C LEU A 23 16.20 -17.48 17.77
N ALA A 24 17.46 -17.22 17.47
CA ALA A 24 17.95 -15.87 17.18
C ALA A 24 17.53 -15.36 15.78
N ALA A 25 17.14 -16.25 14.87
CA ALA A 25 16.76 -15.90 13.50
C ALA A 25 15.35 -15.28 13.37
N CYS A 26 14.54 -15.26 14.43
CA CYS A 26 13.14 -14.80 14.37
C CYS A 26 12.91 -13.41 14.98
N ALA A 27 13.92 -12.64 15.33
CA ALA A 27 13.75 -11.46 16.19
C ALA A 27 14.18 -10.11 15.59
N THR A 28 14.47 -10.02 14.30
CA THR A 28 14.74 -8.71 13.68
C THR A 28 13.59 -8.32 12.77
N THR A 29 12.57 -7.70 13.35
CA THR A 29 11.60 -6.94 12.56
C THR A 29 12.26 -5.61 12.23
N ASP A 30 12.88 -5.52 11.07
CA ASP A 30 13.44 -4.27 10.57
C ASP A 30 12.34 -3.22 10.34
N ALA A 31 12.71 -1.94 10.49
CA ALA A 31 11.79 -0.85 10.20
C ALA A 31 11.31 -0.92 8.73
N PRO A 32 10.01 -0.81 8.45
CA PRO A 32 9.44 -0.96 7.10
C PRO A 32 9.62 0.31 6.25
N GLU A 33 10.86 0.75 6.09
CA GLU A 33 11.20 1.99 5.38
C GLU A 33 10.76 1.97 3.91
N ARG A 34 10.82 0.82 3.26
CA ARG A 34 10.41 0.65 1.87
C ARG A 34 8.89 0.82 1.73
N GLU A 35 8.11 0.18 2.55
CA GLU A 35 6.65 0.23 2.55
C GLU A 35 6.17 1.63 2.92
N MET A 36 6.80 2.27 3.91
CA MET A 36 6.54 3.66 4.28
C MET A 36 6.87 4.63 3.15
N GLY A 37 7.98 4.42 2.47
CA GLY A 37 8.38 5.20 1.30
C GLY A 37 7.39 5.06 0.14
N ALA A 38 6.96 3.83 -0.18
CA ALA A 38 5.97 3.54 -1.22
C ALA A 38 4.61 4.21 -0.91
N ALA A 39 4.13 4.09 0.33
CA ALA A 39 2.88 4.70 0.75
C ALA A 39 2.92 6.24 0.64
N ARG A 40 3.99 6.88 1.13
CA ARG A 40 4.16 8.34 1.00
C ARG A 40 4.17 8.80 -0.45
N ALA A 41 4.91 8.10 -1.30
CA ALA A 41 5.00 8.41 -2.72
C ALA A 41 3.63 8.29 -3.40
N MET A 42 2.90 7.20 -3.14
CA MET A 42 1.59 6.96 -3.76
C MET A 42 0.54 7.97 -3.29
N VAL A 43 0.46 8.28 -2.00
CA VAL A 43 -0.43 9.31 -1.46
C VAL A 43 -0.11 10.68 -2.05
N SER A 44 1.17 11.02 -2.17
CA SER A 44 1.60 12.29 -2.80
C SER A 44 1.21 12.36 -4.27
N GLN A 45 1.36 11.26 -5.00
CA GLN A 45 0.99 11.16 -6.42
C GLN A 45 -0.53 11.22 -6.63
N ALA A 46 -1.33 10.58 -5.78
CA ALA A 46 -2.78 10.57 -5.87
C ALA A 46 -3.40 11.94 -5.56
N ARG A 47 -2.78 12.73 -4.68
CA ARG A 47 -3.33 13.99 -4.18
C ARG A 47 -3.80 14.97 -5.27
N PRO A 48 -3.01 15.35 -6.29
CA PRO A 48 -3.44 16.34 -7.29
C PRO A 48 -4.60 15.86 -8.16
N VAL A 49 -4.77 14.54 -8.30
CA VAL A 49 -5.80 13.93 -9.15
C VAL A 49 -7.07 13.65 -8.35
N ALA A 50 -6.92 13.07 -7.16
CA ALA A 50 -8.04 12.58 -6.35
C ALA A 50 -8.68 13.64 -5.44
N ALA A 51 -8.04 14.80 -5.22
CA ALA A 51 -8.55 15.80 -4.29
C ALA A 51 -9.96 16.31 -4.62
N GLN A 52 -10.34 16.35 -5.90
CA GLN A 52 -11.66 16.78 -6.36
C GLN A 52 -12.58 15.61 -6.66
N ASP A 53 -12.06 14.57 -7.30
CA ASP A 53 -12.85 13.52 -7.93
C ASP A 53 -12.96 12.24 -7.08
N ALA A 54 -12.09 12.08 -6.03
CA ALA A 54 -12.10 10.95 -5.09
C ALA A 54 -11.62 11.38 -3.68
N PRO A 55 -12.24 12.41 -3.07
CA PRO A 55 -11.73 13.00 -1.83
C PRO A 55 -11.83 12.06 -0.62
N GLN A 56 -12.79 11.15 -0.59
CA GLN A 56 -12.97 10.20 0.52
C GLN A 56 -11.87 9.14 0.52
N GLU A 57 -11.63 8.51 -0.62
CA GLU A 57 -10.59 7.51 -0.79
C GLU A 57 -9.19 8.09 -0.52
N LEU A 58 -8.97 9.34 -0.92
CA LEU A 58 -7.73 10.05 -0.62
C LEU A 58 -7.58 10.33 0.88
N ALA A 59 -8.65 10.73 1.55
CA ALA A 59 -8.64 10.96 3.00
C ALA A 59 -8.34 9.68 3.79
N ASP A 60 -8.92 8.55 3.38
CA ASP A 60 -8.68 7.24 3.99
C ASP A 60 -7.20 6.83 3.85
N ALA A 61 -6.63 7.01 2.66
CA ALA A 61 -5.21 6.76 2.42
C ALA A 61 -4.30 7.63 3.31
N GLN A 62 -4.61 8.92 3.42
CA GLN A 62 -3.85 9.86 4.25
C GLN A 62 -3.96 9.50 5.74
N GLN A 63 -5.14 9.12 6.21
CA GLN A 63 -5.35 8.72 7.60
C GLN A 63 -4.56 7.45 7.94
N LYS A 64 -4.56 6.45 7.07
CA LYS A 64 -3.78 5.22 7.28
C LYS A 64 -2.29 5.49 7.26
N LEU A 65 -1.81 6.35 6.36
CA LEU A 65 -0.40 6.76 6.34
C LEU A 65 0.00 7.45 7.65
N ALA A 66 -0.80 8.38 8.16
CA ALA A 66 -0.52 9.05 9.43
C ALA A 66 -0.49 8.06 10.60
N ARG A 67 -1.37 7.05 10.60
CA ARG A 67 -1.35 5.98 11.62
C ARG A 67 -0.11 5.08 11.48
N ALA A 68 0.33 4.80 10.26
CA ALA A 68 1.56 4.06 10.00
C ALA A 68 2.78 4.81 10.56
N GLU A 69 2.85 6.12 10.33
CA GLU A 69 3.91 6.98 10.87
C GLU A 69 3.91 7.03 12.40
N ALA A 70 2.73 7.11 13.02
CA ALA A 70 2.61 7.04 14.47
C ALA A 70 3.04 5.67 15.04
N ALA A 71 2.78 4.57 14.32
CA ALA A 71 3.23 3.23 14.69
C ALA A 71 4.76 3.10 14.57
N MET A 72 5.37 3.69 13.54
CA MET A 72 6.83 3.79 13.38
C MET A 72 7.50 4.47 14.58
N GLN A 73 6.97 5.60 15.02
CA GLN A 73 7.50 6.34 16.18
C GLN A 73 7.44 5.54 17.49
N ARG A 74 6.51 4.58 17.58
CA ARG A 74 6.33 3.69 18.75
C ARG A 74 7.06 2.36 18.60
N TRP A 75 7.88 2.19 17.56
CA TRP A 75 8.60 0.95 17.26
C TRP A 75 7.69 -0.26 16.98
N HIS A 76 6.41 -0.01 16.64
CA HIS A 76 5.44 -1.03 16.25
C HIS A 76 5.55 -1.34 14.75
N TYR A 77 6.69 -1.85 14.32
CA TYR A 77 7.08 -1.98 12.92
C TYR A 77 6.14 -2.85 12.08
N GLU A 78 5.69 -3.97 12.62
CA GLU A 78 4.73 -4.83 11.90
C GLU A 78 3.40 -4.12 11.66
N HIS A 79 2.91 -3.40 12.66
CA HIS A 79 1.68 -2.62 12.52
C HIS A 79 1.86 -1.44 11.55
N ALA A 80 3.01 -0.79 11.60
CA ALA A 80 3.37 0.27 10.65
C ALA A 80 3.40 -0.24 9.21
N ARG A 81 4.00 -1.42 8.98
CA ARG A 81 4.07 -2.05 7.67
C ARG A 81 2.67 -2.31 7.10
N ILE A 82 1.80 -2.96 7.87
CA ILE A 82 0.43 -3.27 7.45
C ILE A 82 -0.35 -1.98 7.10
N LEU A 83 -0.25 -0.94 7.93
CA LEU A 83 -0.92 0.34 7.68
C LEU A 83 -0.35 1.06 6.46
N ALA A 84 0.96 0.99 6.21
CA ALA A 84 1.59 1.57 5.04
C ALA A 84 1.14 0.87 3.74
N GLU A 85 1.12 -0.46 3.71
CA GLU A 85 0.60 -1.24 2.59
C GLU A 85 -0.87 -0.91 2.29
N GLN A 86 -1.69 -0.75 3.33
CA GLN A 86 -3.09 -0.34 3.19
C GLN A 86 -3.21 1.10 2.65
N ALA A 87 -2.40 2.03 3.16
CA ALA A 87 -2.40 3.41 2.68
C ALA A 87 -1.99 3.51 1.21
N GLU A 88 -1.01 2.72 0.78
CA GLU A 88 -0.62 2.62 -0.63
C GLU A 88 -1.75 2.09 -1.50
N ALA A 89 -2.46 1.04 -1.05
CA ALA A 89 -3.59 0.46 -1.77
C ALA A 89 -4.76 1.45 -1.90
N ASP A 90 -5.11 2.14 -0.82
CA ASP A 90 -6.17 3.16 -0.84
C ASP A 90 -5.81 4.36 -1.72
N ALA A 91 -4.54 4.78 -1.72
CA ALA A 91 -4.07 5.85 -2.61
C ALA A 91 -4.15 5.44 -4.10
N LYS A 92 -3.84 4.19 -4.43
CA LYS A 92 -4.06 3.64 -5.78
C LYS A 92 -5.53 3.61 -6.15
N LEU A 93 -6.40 3.25 -5.21
CA LEU A 93 -7.86 3.28 -5.41
C LEU A 93 -8.32 4.71 -5.67
N ALA A 94 -7.92 5.68 -4.85
CA ALA A 94 -8.24 7.09 -5.02
C ALA A 94 -7.82 7.62 -6.40
N TRP A 95 -6.61 7.29 -6.84
CA TRP A 95 -6.13 7.61 -8.19
C TRP A 95 -7.05 7.03 -9.27
N THR A 96 -7.36 5.73 -9.18
CA THR A 96 -8.16 5.03 -10.20
C THR A 96 -9.59 5.57 -10.27
N VAL A 97 -10.21 5.83 -9.12
CA VAL A 97 -11.57 6.41 -9.05
C VAL A 97 -11.57 7.80 -9.70
N ALA A 98 -10.60 8.64 -9.36
CA ALA A 98 -10.50 9.98 -9.93
C ALA A 98 -10.29 9.95 -11.46
N GLU A 99 -9.42 9.08 -11.97
CA GLU A 99 -9.23 8.90 -13.41
C GLU A 99 -10.52 8.44 -14.11
N ASN A 100 -11.27 7.51 -13.52
CA ASN A 100 -12.55 7.06 -14.06
C ASN A 100 -13.59 8.19 -14.12
N VAL A 101 -13.65 9.03 -13.08
CA VAL A 101 -14.54 10.21 -13.08
C VAL A 101 -14.15 11.18 -14.19
N ARG A 102 -12.86 11.46 -14.37
CA ARG A 102 -12.35 12.34 -15.43
C ARG A 102 -12.67 11.81 -16.84
N VAL A 103 -12.42 10.52 -17.07
CA VAL A 103 -12.72 9.87 -18.35
C VAL A 103 -14.22 9.92 -18.65
N SER A 104 -15.06 9.63 -17.66
CA SER A 104 -16.53 9.70 -17.81
C SER A 104 -17.01 11.11 -18.13
N ARG A 105 -16.44 12.13 -17.50
CA ARG A 105 -16.72 13.54 -17.77
C ARG A 105 -16.32 13.92 -19.19
N SER A 106 -15.12 13.56 -19.62
CA SER A 106 -14.67 13.83 -20.99
C SER A 106 -15.51 13.13 -22.04
N ALA A 107 -15.93 11.89 -21.78
CA ALA A 107 -16.84 11.17 -22.68
C ALA A 107 -18.21 11.87 -22.81
N ALA A 108 -18.76 12.37 -21.71
CA ALA A 108 -20.00 13.11 -21.70
C ALA A 108 -19.86 14.43 -22.50
N GLU A 109 -18.79 15.18 -22.32
CA GLU A 109 -18.50 16.42 -23.06
C GLU A 109 -18.41 16.17 -24.56
N VAL A 110 -17.77 15.10 -25.02
CA VAL A 110 -17.71 14.71 -26.43
C VAL A 110 -19.07 14.35 -26.96
N GLN A 111 -19.89 13.62 -26.20
CA GLN A 111 -21.26 13.29 -26.62
C GLN A 111 -22.14 14.52 -26.77
N ASP A 112 -22.08 15.45 -25.83
CA ASP A 112 -22.84 16.69 -25.86
C ASP A 112 -22.39 17.60 -27.01
N GLY A 113 -21.10 17.71 -27.26
CA GLY A 113 -20.55 18.42 -28.41
C GLY A 113 -21.02 17.81 -29.75
N THR A 114 -21.01 16.48 -29.84
CA THR A 114 -21.52 15.78 -31.05
C THR A 114 -23.00 16.01 -31.26
N ARG A 115 -23.80 16.02 -30.18
CA ARG A 115 -25.24 16.32 -30.26
C ARG A 115 -25.48 17.75 -30.75
N ALA A 116 -24.78 18.72 -30.17
CA ALA A 116 -24.90 20.12 -30.57
C ALA A 116 -24.52 20.35 -32.03
N LEU A 117 -23.48 19.69 -32.54
CA LEU A 117 -23.11 19.76 -33.95
C LEU A 117 -24.17 19.19 -34.88
N ARG A 118 -24.78 18.05 -34.51
CA ARG A 118 -25.88 17.46 -35.30
C ARG A 118 -27.07 18.40 -35.37
N GLU A 119 -27.49 18.98 -34.26
CA GLU A 119 -28.60 19.95 -34.20
C GLU A 119 -28.33 21.19 -35.06
N GLU A 120 -27.08 21.68 -35.04
CA GLU A 120 -26.67 22.81 -35.86
C GLU A 120 -26.71 22.47 -37.39
N MET A 121 -26.23 21.27 -37.75
CA MET A 121 -26.30 20.80 -39.14
C MET A 121 -27.73 20.65 -39.65
N GLU A 122 -28.62 20.09 -38.82
CA GLU A 122 -30.05 19.97 -39.16
C GLU A 122 -30.70 21.33 -39.32
N ARG A 123 -30.36 22.32 -38.51
CA ARG A 123 -30.87 23.69 -38.61
C ARG A 123 -30.40 24.40 -39.88
N LYS A 124 -29.14 24.21 -40.28
CA LYS A 124 -28.59 24.82 -41.50
C LYS A 124 -29.00 24.12 -42.80
N GLY A 125 -29.42 22.85 -42.70
CA GLY A 125 -29.90 22.08 -43.87
C GLY A 125 -31.36 22.31 -44.25
N ARG A 126 -32.09 23.11 -43.46
CA ARG A 126 -33.46 23.55 -43.76
C ARG A 126 -33.45 24.92 -44.36
#